data_1018e5b63e77dd135a2400455f75e31b
#
_entry.id   1018e5b63e77dd135a2400455f75e31b
#
_cell.length_a   1.000
_cell.length_b   1.000
_cell.length_c   1.000
_cell.angle_alpha   90.00
_cell.angle_beta   90.00
_cell.angle_gamma   90.00
#
_symmetry.space_group_name_H-M   'P 1'
#
loop_
_entity.id
_entity.type
_entity.pdbx_description
1 polymer ?
#
loop_
_entity_poly.entity_id
_entity_poly.type
_entity_poly.pdbx_seq_one_letter_code
_entity_poly.pdbx_strand_id
1 'polypeptide(L)'
;MQKNQRTTAQPIGAILFDAYGTLFDVYSVALLAEELFPGRGQAVSVMWRDKQIEYTNLVSTSSHGAHYQPFWNLTRSALRYACKRLGPDLNAEAEDALMNQYRHLSAFPENRDVLQALKARGIVTGILSNGDPAMLAAAVESAGLRDLLDHVISVDAIRKYKTHPDAYSLGPQVIGLPPEQIAFVSCNSWDALAATWFGYQTLWVNRYQLPFEELGTQPLHTGSSLRDVLALPGLTRAPV
;
A
#
# COMPACT_ATOMS: atom_id res chain seq x y z
N MET A 1 -4.09 42.49 5.18
CA MET A 1 -4.47 41.92 3.87
C MET A 1 -3.48 40.83 3.51
N GLN A 2 -3.77 39.56 3.91
CA GLN A 2 -2.99 38.40 3.46
C GLN A 2 -3.39 38.11 2.03
N LYS A 3 -2.44 38.24 1.10
CA LYS A 3 -2.63 37.80 -0.29
C LYS A 3 -2.81 36.27 -0.28
N ASN A 4 -4.01 35.82 -0.62
CA ASN A 4 -4.28 34.43 -1.00
C ASN A 4 -3.37 34.10 -2.20
N GLN A 5 -2.18 33.55 -1.94
CA GLN A 5 -1.41 32.88 -2.97
C GLN A 5 -2.19 31.61 -3.31
N ARG A 6 -2.91 31.60 -4.41
CA ARG A 6 -3.35 30.37 -5.08
C ARG A 6 -2.06 29.62 -5.41
N THR A 7 -1.71 28.67 -4.58
CA THR A 7 -0.65 27.71 -4.91
C THR A 7 -1.16 26.97 -6.14
N THR A 8 -0.60 27.27 -7.31
CA THR A 8 -0.85 26.48 -8.52
C THR A 8 -0.41 25.06 -8.20
N ALA A 9 -1.31 24.10 -8.32
CA ALA A 9 -0.99 22.70 -8.10
C ALA A 9 0.23 22.34 -8.97
N GLN A 10 1.24 21.73 -8.36
CA GLN A 10 2.40 21.25 -9.11
C GLN A 10 1.96 20.17 -10.10
N PRO A 11 2.53 20.12 -11.31
CA PRO A 11 2.18 19.09 -12.27
C PRO A 11 2.54 17.70 -11.71
N ILE A 12 1.63 16.75 -11.87
CA ILE A 12 1.83 15.35 -11.53
C ILE A 12 2.28 14.60 -12.79
N GLY A 13 3.53 14.15 -12.80
CA GLY A 13 4.11 13.37 -13.90
C GLY A 13 4.03 11.85 -13.70
N ALA A 14 3.88 11.40 -12.45
CA ALA A 14 3.80 9.98 -12.11
C ALA A 14 2.87 9.74 -10.93
N ILE A 15 2.35 8.51 -10.82
CA ILE A 15 1.56 8.05 -9.69
C ILE A 15 2.15 6.75 -9.17
N LEU A 16 2.45 6.73 -7.88
CA LEU A 16 2.84 5.55 -7.14
C LEU A 16 1.71 5.11 -6.22
N PHE A 17 1.34 3.85 -6.33
CA PHE A 17 0.32 3.24 -5.48
C PHE A 17 0.98 2.38 -4.40
N ASP A 18 0.47 2.46 -3.17
CA ASP A 18 0.65 1.35 -2.25
C ASP A 18 -0.05 0.10 -2.80
N ALA A 19 0.40 -1.09 -2.40
CA ALA A 19 -0.15 -2.34 -2.92
C ALA A 19 -1.23 -2.93 -1.99
N TYR A 20 -0.83 -3.31 -0.78
CA TYR A 20 -1.65 -4.09 0.16
C TYR A 20 -2.65 -3.22 0.94
N GLY A 21 -3.93 -3.36 0.62
CA GLY A 21 -5.05 -2.54 1.09
C GLY A 21 -5.45 -1.46 0.09
N THR A 22 -4.59 -1.15 -0.91
CA THR A 22 -4.83 -0.09 -1.90
C THR A 22 -5.21 -0.65 -3.27
N LEU A 23 -4.35 -1.46 -3.88
CA LEU A 23 -4.64 -2.20 -5.11
C LEU A 23 -5.19 -3.61 -4.81
N PHE A 24 -4.71 -4.25 -3.75
CA PHE A 24 -5.09 -5.61 -3.37
C PHE A 24 -5.82 -5.60 -2.02
N ASP A 25 -7.00 -6.21 -1.98
CA ASP A 25 -7.84 -6.27 -0.78
C ASP A 25 -7.27 -7.26 0.24
N VAL A 26 -6.62 -6.74 1.27
CA VAL A 26 -6.02 -7.55 2.34
C VAL A 26 -7.07 -8.26 3.22
N TYR A 27 -8.33 -7.84 3.16
CA TYR A 27 -9.42 -8.48 3.89
C TYR A 27 -10.12 -9.56 3.08
N SER A 28 -9.77 -9.76 1.80
CA SER A 28 -10.30 -10.87 1.00
C SER A 28 -9.94 -12.26 1.56
N VAL A 29 -8.93 -12.33 2.44
CA VAL A 29 -8.60 -13.57 3.20
C VAL A 29 -9.62 -13.88 4.31
N ALA A 30 -10.46 -12.91 4.71
CA ALA A 30 -11.36 -13.09 5.85
C ALA A 30 -12.40 -14.18 5.61
N LEU A 31 -12.83 -14.40 4.37
CA LEU A 31 -13.76 -15.47 4.02
C LEU A 31 -13.15 -16.85 4.30
N LEU A 32 -11.94 -17.08 3.80
CA LEU A 32 -11.23 -18.33 4.07
C LEU A 32 -10.90 -18.48 5.58
N ALA A 33 -10.52 -17.39 6.23
CA ALA A 33 -10.27 -17.42 7.67
C ALA A 33 -11.53 -17.76 8.47
N GLU A 34 -12.73 -17.33 8.02
CA GLU A 34 -14.00 -17.68 8.67
C GLU A 34 -14.38 -19.15 8.44
N GLU A 35 -14.09 -19.70 7.25
CA GLU A 35 -14.27 -21.13 6.97
C GLU A 35 -13.37 -22.00 7.86
N LEU A 36 -12.10 -21.60 8.03
CA LEU A 36 -11.12 -22.34 8.83
C LEU A 36 -11.33 -22.16 10.35
N PHE A 37 -11.79 -20.98 10.75
CA PHE A 37 -11.96 -20.57 12.16
C PHE A 37 -13.36 -19.97 12.40
N PRO A 38 -14.42 -20.79 12.39
CA PRO A 38 -15.81 -20.29 12.48
C PRO A 38 -16.04 -19.37 13.68
N GLY A 39 -16.63 -18.19 13.43
CA GLY A 39 -16.89 -17.14 14.41
C GLY A 39 -15.66 -16.35 14.84
N ARG A 40 -14.47 -16.58 14.25
CA ARG A 40 -13.22 -15.90 14.59
C ARG A 40 -12.44 -15.38 13.40
N GLY A 41 -12.81 -15.77 12.18
CA GLY A 41 -12.03 -15.45 10.97
C GLY A 41 -11.86 -13.96 10.74
N GLN A 42 -12.91 -13.17 10.93
CA GLN A 42 -12.84 -11.71 10.82
C GLN A 42 -11.87 -11.12 11.85
N ALA A 43 -11.94 -11.54 13.11
CA ALA A 43 -11.05 -11.05 14.17
C ALA A 43 -9.59 -11.43 13.90
N VAL A 44 -9.36 -12.66 13.40
CA VAL A 44 -8.02 -13.13 12.99
C VAL A 44 -7.49 -12.26 11.86
N SER A 45 -8.27 -11.98 10.83
CA SER A 45 -7.84 -11.18 9.68
C SER A 45 -7.45 -9.76 10.06
N VAL A 46 -8.23 -9.11 10.92
CA VAL A 46 -7.92 -7.76 11.42
C VAL A 46 -6.64 -7.79 12.26
N MET A 47 -6.56 -8.68 13.27
CA MET A 47 -5.38 -8.82 14.12
C MET A 47 -4.13 -9.19 13.31
N TRP A 48 -4.27 -10.02 12.29
CA TRP A 48 -3.19 -10.40 11.38
C TRP A 48 -2.62 -9.17 10.68
N ARG A 49 -3.50 -8.34 10.10
CA ARG A 49 -3.09 -7.11 9.42
C ARG A 49 -2.42 -6.12 10.37
N ASP A 50 -3.01 -5.86 11.53
CA ASP A 50 -2.45 -4.94 12.53
C ASP A 50 -1.05 -5.38 12.97
N LYS A 51 -0.91 -6.67 13.27
CA LYS A 51 0.37 -7.23 13.72
C LYS A 51 1.42 -7.24 12.62
N GLN A 52 1.03 -7.43 11.37
CA GLN A 52 1.91 -7.34 10.21
C GLN A 52 2.53 -5.93 10.11
N ILE A 53 1.70 -4.87 10.23
CA ILE A 53 2.16 -3.48 10.20
C ILE A 53 3.04 -3.17 11.42
N GLU A 54 2.66 -3.63 12.60
CA GLU A 54 3.47 -3.46 13.82
C GLU A 54 4.86 -4.10 13.64
N TYR A 55 4.93 -5.30 13.07
CA TYR A 55 6.21 -5.99 12.85
C TYR A 55 7.10 -5.27 11.84
N THR A 56 6.53 -4.70 10.77
CA THR A 56 7.34 -3.89 9.83
C THR A 56 7.96 -2.68 10.53
N ASN A 57 7.21 -2.01 11.40
CA ASN A 57 7.73 -0.88 12.18
C ASN A 57 8.83 -1.33 13.16
N LEU A 58 8.62 -2.42 13.90
CA LEU A 58 9.60 -2.94 14.84
C LEU A 58 10.94 -3.28 14.19
N VAL A 59 10.92 -4.00 13.07
CA VAL A 59 12.17 -4.41 12.40
C VAL A 59 12.86 -3.26 11.68
N SER A 60 12.12 -2.23 11.25
CA SER A 60 12.69 -1.05 10.58
C SER A 60 13.38 -0.11 11.55
N THR A 61 12.83 0.04 12.77
CA THR A 61 13.32 1.02 13.76
C THR A 61 14.32 0.43 14.73
N SER A 62 14.33 -0.91 14.91
CA SER A 62 15.19 -1.57 15.89
C SER A 62 16.57 -1.91 15.32
N SER A 63 17.63 -1.64 16.10
CA SER A 63 19.01 -2.08 15.82
C SER A 63 19.48 -1.80 14.40
N HIS A 64 19.13 -0.63 13.85
CA HIS A 64 19.52 -0.22 12.48
C HIS A 64 19.13 -1.24 11.39
N GLY A 65 18.02 -1.94 11.55
CA GLY A 65 17.52 -2.95 10.60
C GLY A 65 18.21 -4.31 10.69
N ALA A 66 18.98 -4.58 11.75
CA ALA A 66 19.68 -5.88 11.93
C ALA A 66 18.71 -7.08 12.00
N HIS A 67 17.45 -6.83 12.39
CA HIS A 67 16.41 -7.86 12.51
C HIS A 67 15.48 -7.90 11.29
N TYR A 68 15.87 -7.28 10.18
CA TYR A 68 15.08 -7.32 8.96
C TYR A 68 14.78 -8.76 8.52
N GLN A 69 13.55 -8.98 8.11
CA GLN A 69 13.07 -10.20 7.48
C GLN A 69 12.19 -9.80 6.28
N PRO A 70 12.14 -10.60 5.21
CA PRO A 70 11.23 -10.36 4.09
C PRO A 70 9.77 -10.25 4.55
N PHE A 71 8.98 -9.45 3.85
CA PHE A 71 7.58 -9.19 4.22
C PHE A 71 6.74 -10.46 4.32
N TRP A 72 7.02 -11.46 3.47
CA TRP A 72 6.40 -12.78 3.56
C TRP A 72 6.56 -13.44 4.93
N ASN A 73 7.77 -13.37 5.50
CA ASN A 73 8.06 -13.96 6.81
C ASN A 73 7.34 -13.20 7.93
N LEU A 74 7.29 -11.87 7.85
CA LEU A 74 6.54 -11.05 8.81
C LEU A 74 5.05 -11.31 8.72
N THR A 75 4.52 -11.47 7.50
CA THR A 75 3.12 -11.82 7.24
C THR A 75 2.76 -13.15 7.92
N ARG A 76 3.59 -14.19 7.72
CA ARG A 76 3.41 -15.50 8.36
C ARG A 76 3.50 -15.41 9.88
N SER A 77 4.48 -14.69 10.40
CA SER A 77 4.67 -14.50 11.85
C SER A 77 3.50 -13.76 12.49
N ALA A 78 2.93 -12.79 11.79
CA ALA A 78 1.76 -12.04 12.23
C ALA A 78 0.49 -12.94 12.27
N LEU A 79 0.31 -13.82 11.28
CA LEU A 79 -0.78 -14.83 11.29
C LEU A 79 -0.67 -15.75 12.51
N ARG A 80 0.51 -16.30 12.75
CA ARG A 80 0.79 -17.16 13.92
C ARG A 80 0.50 -16.45 15.24
N TYR A 81 0.89 -15.17 15.33
CA TYR A 81 0.58 -14.35 16.50
C TYR A 81 -0.93 -14.16 16.66
N ALA A 82 -1.64 -13.79 15.60
CA ALA A 82 -3.07 -13.56 15.64
C ALA A 82 -3.85 -14.80 16.12
N CYS A 83 -3.53 -15.97 15.57
CA CYS A 83 -4.15 -17.22 15.98
C CYS A 83 -3.84 -17.57 17.45
N LYS A 84 -2.57 -17.45 17.89
CA LYS A 84 -2.20 -17.66 19.29
C LYS A 84 -2.92 -16.71 20.24
N ARG A 85 -3.10 -15.45 19.84
CA ARG A 85 -3.74 -14.42 20.68
C ARG A 85 -5.25 -14.61 20.80
N LEU A 86 -5.91 -15.05 19.71
CA LEU A 86 -7.36 -15.20 19.62
C LEU A 86 -7.85 -16.63 19.89
N GLY A 87 -6.94 -17.60 19.93
CA GLY A 87 -7.17 -18.97 20.35
C GLY A 87 -7.51 -20.01 19.29
N PRO A 88 -7.73 -19.70 17.97
CA PRO A 88 -7.89 -20.78 17.00
C PRO A 88 -6.60 -21.59 16.84
N ASP A 89 -6.77 -22.90 16.64
CA ASP A 89 -5.65 -23.79 16.34
C ASP A 89 -5.22 -23.60 14.89
N LEU A 90 -3.99 -23.17 14.69
CA LEU A 90 -3.38 -22.96 13.38
C LEU A 90 -2.49 -24.17 13.06
N ASN A 91 -3.07 -25.18 12.42
CA ASN A 91 -2.28 -26.28 11.89
C ASN A 91 -1.55 -25.90 10.58
N ALA A 92 -0.67 -26.75 10.09
CA ALA A 92 0.15 -26.47 8.92
C ALA A 92 -0.69 -26.24 7.66
N GLU A 93 -1.75 -27.01 7.47
CA GLU A 93 -2.65 -26.93 6.31
C GLU A 93 -3.40 -25.59 6.29
N ALA A 94 -3.91 -25.13 7.43
CA ALA A 94 -4.58 -23.84 7.56
C ALA A 94 -3.61 -22.67 7.35
N GLU A 95 -2.39 -22.76 7.91
CA GLU A 95 -1.35 -21.75 7.70
C GLU A 95 -1.02 -21.63 6.20
N ASP A 96 -0.76 -22.73 5.53
CA ASP A 96 -0.39 -22.74 4.12
C ASP A 96 -1.55 -22.25 3.23
N ALA A 97 -2.79 -22.63 3.54
CA ALA A 97 -3.98 -22.16 2.82
C ALA A 97 -4.15 -20.64 2.93
N LEU A 98 -4.06 -20.06 4.15
CA LEU A 98 -4.19 -18.63 4.38
C LEU A 98 -3.02 -17.85 3.77
N MET A 99 -1.80 -18.34 3.87
CA MET A 99 -0.64 -17.71 3.25
C MET A 99 -0.73 -17.77 1.72
N ASN A 100 -1.21 -18.87 1.14
CA ASN A 100 -1.44 -18.95 -0.30
C ASN A 100 -2.54 -17.98 -0.76
N GLN A 101 -3.64 -17.86 -0.03
CA GLN A 101 -4.68 -16.86 -0.28
C GLN A 101 -4.12 -15.45 -0.22
N TYR A 102 -3.25 -15.16 0.75
CA TYR A 102 -2.59 -13.85 0.87
C TYR A 102 -1.64 -13.56 -0.30
N ARG A 103 -1.08 -14.57 -0.94
CA ARG A 103 -0.27 -14.41 -2.16
C ARG A 103 -1.11 -14.00 -3.38
N HIS A 104 -2.39 -14.37 -3.40
CA HIS A 104 -3.31 -14.18 -4.52
C HIS A 104 -4.53 -13.35 -4.11
N LEU A 105 -4.29 -12.23 -3.41
CA LEU A 105 -5.34 -11.32 -2.97
C LEU A 105 -6.16 -10.82 -4.15
N SER A 106 -7.45 -10.63 -3.93
CA SER A 106 -8.34 -10.01 -4.90
C SER A 106 -7.93 -8.56 -5.13
N ALA A 107 -7.88 -8.15 -6.40
CA ALA A 107 -7.75 -6.73 -6.74
C ALA A 107 -9.10 -6.03 -6.57
N PHE A 108 -9.09 -4.73 -6.20
CA PHE A 108 -10.30 -3.95 -6.23
C PHE A 108 -10.80 -3.77 -7.68
N PRO A 109 -12.11 -3.84 -7.92
CA PRO A 109 -12.67 -3.97 -9.27
C PRO A 109 -12.36 -2.77 -10.18
N GLU A 110 -12.22 -1.58 -9.62
CA GLU A 110 -11.94 -0.37 -10.39
C GLU A 110 -10.48 -0.20 -10.83
N ASN A 111 -9.56 -0.99 -10.29
CA ASN A 111 -8.11 -0.82 -10.53
C ASN A 111 -7.75 -0.83 -12.01
N ARG A 112 -8.28 -1.79 -12.75
CA ARG A 112 -7.96 -1.95 -14.17
C ARG A 112 -8.38 -0.73 -14.98
N ASP A 113 -9.61 -0.27 -14.80
CA ASP A 113 -10.16 0.90 -15.50
C ASP A 113 -9.34 2.17 -15.19
N VAL A 114 -8.99 2.35 -13.90
CA VAL A 114 -8.22 3.50 -13.44
C VAL A 114 -6.83 3.50 -14.05
N LEU A 115 -6.11 2.38 -13.96
CA LEU A 115 -4.76 2.27 -14.51
C LEU A 115 -4.75 2.42 -16.04
N GLN A 116 -5.73 1.86 -16.75
CA GLN A 116 -5.89 2.08 -18.19
C GLN A 116 -6.12 3.56 -18.54
N ALA A 117 -6.97 4.25 -17.77
CA ALA A 117 -7.22 5.66 -17.97
C ALA A 117 -5.98 6.54 -17.73
N LEU A 118 -5.16 6.21 -16.74
CA LEU A 118 -3.89 6.88 -16.47
C LEU A 118 -2.88 6.63 -17.59
N LYS A 119 -2.75 5.39 -18.02
CA LYS A 119 -1.87 5.01 -19.14
C LYS A 119 -2.27 5.72 -20.45
N ALA A 120 -3.57 5.81 -20.74
CA ALA A 120 -4.08 6.56 -21.89
C ALA A 120 -3.76 8.06 -21.84
N ARG A 121 -3.56 8.62 -20.65
CA ARG A 121 -3.11 10.02 -20.45
C ARG A 121 -1.58 10.17 -20.50
N GLY A 122 -0.83 9.08 -20.67
CA GLY A 122 0.63 9.09 -20.66
C GLY A 122 1.24 9.33 -19.29
N ILE A 123 0.50 9.03 -18.20
CA ILE A 123 0.99 9.14 -16.83
C ILE A 123 1.76 7.88 -16.48
N VAL A 124 2.98 8.05 -15.97
CA VAL A 124 3.79 6.94 -15.45
C VAL A 124 3.13 6.38 -14.19
N THR A 125 2.94 5.07 -14.15
CA THR A 125 2.29 4.38 -13.03
C THR A 125 3.21 3.35 -12.39
N GLY A 126 3.15 3.23 -11.07
CA GLY A 126 3.94 2.21 -10.39
C GLY A 126 3.39 1.84 -9.02
N ILE A 127 3.95 0.77 -8.47
CA ILE A 127 3.77 0.36 -7.08
C ILE A 127 5.01 0.76 -6.28
N LEU A 128 4.80 1.27 -5.05
CA LEU A 128 5.83 1.36 -4.02
C LEU A 128 5.30 0.67 -2.76
N SER A 129 5.88 -0.47 -2.39
CA SER A 129 5.27 -1.38 -1.42
C SER A 129 6.27 -2.00 -0.45
N ASN A 130 5.74 -2.36 0.73
CA ASN A 130 6.43 -3.20 1.72
C ASN A 130 6.56 -4.67 1.28
N GLY A 131 5.75 -5.12 0.31
CA GLY A 131 5.84 -6.48 -0.21
C GLY A 131 7.20 -6.81 -0.80
N ASP A 132 7.68 -8.02 -0.57
CA ASP A 132 8.89 -8.49 -1.26
C ASP A 132 8.64 -8.73 -2.75
N PRO A 133 9.68 -8.80 -3.59
CA PRO A 133 9.53 -8.89 -5.04
C PRO A 133 8.68 -10.08 -5.52
N ALA A 134 8.80 -11.23 -4.86
CA ALA A 134 8.05 -12.43 -5.24
C ALA A 134 6.55 -12.29 -4.93
N MET A 135 6.21 -11.69 -3.78
CA MET A 135 4.82 -11.39 -3.41
C MET A 135 4.18 -10.40 -4.40
N LEU A 136 4.88 -9.32 -4.72
CA LEU A 136 4.38 -8.29 -5.63
C LEU A 136 4.20 -8.84 -7.04
N ALA A 137 5.15 -9.64 -7.53
CA ALA A 137 5.04 -10.28 -8.84
C ALA A 137 3.80 -11.19 -8.92
N ALA A 138 3.58 -12.03 -7.90
CA ALA A 138 2.42 -12.92 -7.84
C ALA A 138 1.09 -12.14 -7.79
N ALA A 139 1.00 -11.10 -6.97
CA ALA A 139 -0.22 -10.30 -6.84
C ALA A 139 -0.53 -9.52 -8.13
N VAL A 140 0.46 -8.91 -8.75
CA VAL A 140 0.30 -8.15 -10.01
C VAL A 140 -0.10 -9.07 -11.16
N GLU A 141 0.49 -10.27 -11.25
CA GLU A 141 0.16 -11.26 -12.27
C GLU A 141 -1.25 -11.81 -12.07
N SER A 142 -1.58 -12.23 -10.85
CA SER A 142 -2.91 -12.75 -10.49
C SER A 142 -4.03 -11.74 -10.78
N ALA A 143 -3.76 -10.44 -10.57
CA ALA A 143 -4.71 -9.37 -10.84
C ALA A 143 -4.77 -8.94 -12.32
N GLY A 144 -3.89 -9.45 -13.19
CA GLY A 144 -3.78 -9.06 -14.59
C GLY A 144 -3.40 -7.58 -14.78
N LEU A 145 -2.57 -7.02 -13.88
CA LEU A 145 -2.19 -5.61 -13.90
C LEU A 145 -0.79 -5.36 -14.49
N ARG A 146 -0.08 -6.42 -14.91
CA ARG A 146 1.31 -6.34 -15.36
C ARG A 146 1.54 -5.28 -16.44
N ASP A 147 0.69 -5.25 -17.46
CA ASP A 147 0.83 -4.35 -18.60
C ASP A 147 0.36 -2.91 -18.32
N LEU A 148 -0.17 -2.68 -17.14
CA LEU A 148 -0.72 -1.39 -16.71
C LEU A 148 0.17 -0.66 -15.70
N LEU A 149 1.29 -1.27 -15.29
CA LEU A 149 2.24 -0.73 -14.33
C LEU A 149 3.62 -0.63 -14.98
N ASP A 150 4.17 0.58 -15.03
CA ASP A 150 5.50 0.82 -15.57
C ASP A 150 6.59 0.39 -14.57
N HIS A 151 6.31 0.52 -13.26
CA HIS A 151 7.24 0.18 -12.19
C HIS A 151 6.59 -0.63 -11.08
N VAL A 152 7.34 -1.58 -10.51
CA VAL A 152 6.98 -2.30 -9.27
C VAL A 152 8.16 -2.22 -8.33
N ILE A 153 8.06 -1.33 -7.34
CA ILE A 153 9.14 -0.97 -6.43
C ILE A 153 8.90 -1.63 -5.08
N SER A 154 9.79 -2.53 -4.69
CA SER A 154 9.81 -3.16 -3.37
C SER A 154 10.82 -2.48 -2.46
N VAL A 155 10.44 -2.18 -1.23
CA VAL A 155 11.35 -1.67 -0.20
C VAL A 155 12.32 -2.73 0.31
N ASP A 156 12.16 -4.00 -0.07
CA ASP A 156 13.04 -5.11 0.26
C ASP A 156 14.49 -4.84 -0.14
N ALA A 157 14.68 -4.11 -1.26
CA ALA A 157 15.98 -3.73 -1.78
C ALA A 157 16.86 -2.94 -0.77
N ILE A 158 16.20 -2.15 0.09
CA ILE A 158 16.88 -1.33 1.11
C ILE A 158 16.75 -1.88 2.53
N ARG A 159 15.99 -2.97 2.72
CA ARG A 159 15.76 -3.63 4.01
C ARG A 159 15.18 -2.69 5.09
N LYS A 160 14.32 -1.77 4.67
CA LYS A 160 13.61 -0.81 5.53
C LYS A 160 12.19 -0.66 5.03
N TYR A 161 11.23 -0.86 5.91
CA TYR A 161 9.82 -0.74 5.57
C TYR A 161 9.33 0.71 5.63
N LYS A 162 8.24 1.02 4.94
CA LYS A 162 7.43 2.18 5.27
C LYS A 162 7.05 2.06 6.78
N THR A 163 7.15 3.07 7.59
CA THR A 163 7.21 4.51 7.28
C THR A 163 8.62 5.13 7.28
N HIS A 164 9.68 4.32 7.19
CA HIS A 164 11.03 4.88 7.12
C HIS A 164 11.17 5.76 5.86
N PRO A 165 11.74 6.99 5.96
CA PRO A 165 11.82 7.91 4.81
C PRO A 165 12.61 7.35 3.62
N ASP A 166 13.62 6.50 3.86
CA ASP A 166 14.36 5.85 2.77
C ASP A 166 13.47 4.96 1.90
N ALA A 167 12.39 4.39 2.46
CA ALA A 167 11.43 3.61 1.69
C ALA A 167 10.71 4.47 0.65
N TYR A 168 10.34 5.69 1.04
CA TYR A 168 9.69 6.63 0.11
C TYR A 168 10.67 7.22 -0.89
N SER A 169 11.97 7.35 -0.56
CA SER A 169 12.98 7.88 -1.47
C SER A 169 13.21 7.01 -2.72
N LEU A 170 12.83 5.72 -2.66
CA LEU A 170 12.90 4.84 -3.82
C LEU A 170 12.03 5.31 -4.99
N GLY A 171 10.87 5.93 -4.70
CA GLY A 171 10.00 6.45 -5.74
C GLY A 171 10.69 7.49 -6.64
N PRO A 172 11.15 8.64 -6.11
CA PRO A 172 11.91 9.63 -6.87
C PRO A 172 13.14 9.06 -7.57
N GLN A 173 13.87 8.15 -6.93
CA GLN A 173 15.05 7.53 -7.52
C GLN A 173 14.74 6.69 -8.76
N VAL A 174 13.63 5.94 -8.75
CA VAL A 174 13.24 5.07 -9.86
C VAL A 174 12.50 5.84 -10.96
N ILE A 175 11.63 6.77 -10.56
CA ILE A 175 10.80 7.55 -11.50
C ILE A 175 11.61 8.67 -12.18
N GLY A 176 12.62 9.22 -11.49
CA GLY A 176 13.41 10.37 -11.99
C GLY A 176 12.69 11.72 -11.84
N LEU A 177 11.66 11.80 -11.01
CA LEU A 177 10.94 13.03 -10.68
C LEU A 177 11.08 13.36 -9.18
N PRO A 178 11.05 14.64 -8.81
CA PRO A 178 11.04 15.02 -7.40
C PRO A 178 9.68 14.64 -6.73
N PRO A 179 9.65 14.42 -5.41
CA PRO A 179 8.44 13.94 -4.71
C PRO A 179 7.19 14.77 -4.98
N GLU A 180 7.32 16.09 -5.06
CA GLU A 180 6.22 17.03 -5.30
C GLU A 180 5.59 16.93 -6.70
N GLN A 181 6.21 16.19 -7.63
CA GLN A 181 5.68 15.86 -8.96
C GLN A 181 5.16 14.42 -9.06
N ILE A 182 5.17 13.68 -7.96
CA ILE A 182 4.66 12.31 -7.88
C ILE A 182 3.45 12.30 -6.96
N ALA A 183 2.32 11.80 -7.43
CA ALA A 183 1.21 11.49 -6.55
C ALA A 183 1.47 10.14 -5.87
N PHE A 184 1.27 10.08 -4.57
CA PHE A 184 1.29 8.84 -3.80
C PHE A 184 -0.12 8.51 -3.32
N VAL A 185 -0.60 7.32 -3.64
CA VAL A 185 -1.97 6.88 -3.38
C VAL A 185 -1.97 5.69 -2.43
N SER A 186 -2.63 5.84 -1.30
CA SER A 186 -2.76 4.78 -0.32
C SER A 186 -4.13 4.77 0.34
N CYS A 187 -4.69 3.58 0.61
CA CYS A 187 -5.85 3.41 1.49
C CYS A 187 -5.44 3.34 2.97
N ASN A 188 -4.18 3.07 3.25
CA ASN A 188 -3.65 3.03 4.60
C ASN A 188 -3.36 4.47 5.07
N SER A 189 -4.05 4.95 6.10
CA SER A 189 -3.93 6.33 6.62
C SER A 189 -2.51 6.66 7.08
N TRP A 190 -1.87 5.73 7.80
CA TRP A 190 -0.48 5.87 8.27
C TRP A 190 0.52 6.00 7.13
N ASP A 191 0.29 5.32 5.99
CA ASP A 191 1.16 5.37 4.80
C ASP A 191 0.95 6.68 4.04
N ALA A 192 -0.30 7.11 3.85
CA ALA A 192 -0.63 8.41 3.27
C ALA A 192 -0.04 9.57 4.08
N LEU A 193 -0.11 9.49 5.42
CA LEU A 193 0.48 10.48 6.32
C LEU A 193 2.00 10.56 6.16
N ALA A 194 2.68 9.41 6.24
CA ALA A 194 4.14 9.38 6.13
C ALA A 194 4.64 9.81 4.74
N ALA A 195 3.90 9.46 3.68
CA ALA A 195 4.18 9.93 2.32
C ALA A 195 3.98 11.46 2.19
N THR A 196 2.98 12.04 2.91
CA THR A 196 2.80 13.48 2.99
C THR A 196 3.99 14.16 3.66
N TRP A 197 4.47 13.62 4.77
CA TRP A 197 5.66 14.12 5.46
C TRP A 197 6.93 14.03 4.60
N PHE A 198 7.01 13.01 3.74
CA PHE A 198 8.13 12.86 2.81
C PHE A 198 8.10 13.90 1.68
N GLY A 199 6.93 14.46 1.33
CA GLY A 199 6.77 15.50 0.30
C GLY A 199 6.04 15.08 -0.97
N TYR A 200 5.44 13.88 -1.01
CA TYR A 200 4.57 13.47 -2.11
C TYR A 200 3.26 14.26 -2.16
N GLN A 201 2.65 14.37 -3.34
CA GLN A 201 1.26 14.76 -3.47
C GLN A 201 0.36 13.58 -3.11
N THR A 202 -0.19 13.55 -1.90
CA THR A 202 -0.87 12.36 -1.39
C THR A 202 -2.36 12.38 -1.66
N LEU A 203 -2.90 11.22 -2.05
CA LEU A 203 -4.31 10.89 -2.04
C LEU A 203 -4.55 9.75 -1.06
N TRP A 204 -5.28 10.04 0.02
CA TRP A 204 -5.80 8.99 0.89
C TRP A 204 -7.15 8.48 0.36
N VAL A 205 -7.21 7.20 -0.02
CA VAL A 205 -8.43 6.54 -0.50
C VAL A 205 -9.14 5.88 0.67
N ASN A 206 -10.01 6.61 1.34
CA ASN A 206 -10.74 6.18 2.53
C ASN A 206 -11.98 5.33 2.18
N ARG A 207 -11.75 4.08 1.75
CA ARG A 207 -12.83 3.14 1.36
C ARG A 207 -13.75 2.78 2.51
N TYR A 208 -13.22 2.76 3.72
CA TYR A 208 -13.91 2.24 4.90
C TYR A 208 -14.45 3.33 5.83
N GLN A 209 -14.40 4.60 5.40
CA GLN A 209 -14.87 5.76 6.16
C GLN A 209 -14.26 5.83 7.58
N LEU A 210 -12.98 5.51 7.69
CA LEU A 210 -12.22 5.56 8.93
C LEU A 210 -11.78 6.99 9.25
N PRO A 211 -11.52 7.33 10.53
CA PRO A 211 -10.85 8.57 10.87
C PRO A 211 -9.43 8.58 10.29
N PHE A 212 -8.93 9.78 9.94
CA PHE A 212 -7.51 9.93 9.61
C PHE A 212 -6.67 10.02 10.88
N GLU A 213 -5.35 9.87 10.73
CA GLU A 213 -4.39 9.93 11.84
C GLU A 213 -4.42 11.30 12.55
N GLU A 214 -4.49 11.31 13.87
CA GLU A 214 -4.55 12.50 14.74
C GLU A 214 -3.15 13.06 15.07
N LEU A 215 -2.26 13.14 14.05
CA LEU A 215 -0.88 13.59 14.20
C LEU A 215 -0.59 14.97 13.60
N GLY A 216 -1.63 15.81 13.47
CA GLY A 216 -1.51 17.23 13.12
C GLY A 216 -1.27 17.53 11.63
N THR A 217 -1.16 16.52 10.78
CA THR A 217 -1.02 16.67 9.33
C THR A 217 -2.17 15.94 8.63
N GLN A 218 -2.68 16.52 7.56
CA GLN A 218 -3.71 15.90 6.72
C GLN A 218 -3.12 15.54 5.35
N PRO A 219 -3.63 14.53 4.65
CA PRO A 219 -3.25 14.26 3.27
C PRO A 219 -3.67 15.44 2.39
N LEU A 220 -3.00 15.65 1.25
CA LEU A 220 -3.36 16.73 0.34
C LEU A 220 -4.76 16.53 -0.26
N HIS A 221 -5.12 15.28 -0.51
CA HIS A 221 -6.41 14.90 -1.06
C HIS A 221 -6.96 13.68 -0.32
N THR A 222 -8.29 13.62 -0.21
CA THR A 222 -9.03 12.46 0.31
C THR A 222 -10.09 12.06 -0.70
N GLY A 223 -10.20 10.78 -0.96
CA GLY A 223 -11.21 10.18 -1.82
C GLY A 223 -11.84 8.96 -1.16
N SER A 224 -12.83 8.36 -1.80
CA SER A 224 -13.51 7.15 -1.33
C SER A 224 -13.24 5.92 -2.21
N SER A 225 -12.65 6.14 -3.38
CA SER A 225 -12.35 5.12 -4.38
C SER A 225 -11.05 5.46 -5.10
N LEU A 226 -10.40 4.44 -5.67
CA LEU A 226 -9.22 4.66 -6.51
C LEU A 226 -9.54 5.55 -7.73
N ARG A 227 -10.80 5.61 -8.17
CA ARG A 227 -11.26 6.49 -9.26
C ARG A 227 -10.98 7.97 -9.01
N ASP A 228 -10.90 8.37 -7.73
CA ASP A 228 -10.66 9.76 -7.35
C ASP A 228 -9.27 10.26 -7.76
N VAL A 229 -8.32 9.35 -8.03
CA VAL A 229 -7.00 9.69 -8.58
C VAL A 229 -7.09 10.40 -9.93
N LEU A 230 -8.11 10.09 -10.73
CA LEU A 230 -8.31 10.67 -12.06
C LEU A 230 -8.71 12.15 -12.04
N ALA A 231 -9.13 12.64 -10.88
CA ALA A 231 -9.54 14.03 -10.63
C ALA A 231 -8.49 14.84 -9.88
N LEU A 232 -7.30 14.29 -9.61
CA LEU A 232 -6.24 15.03 -8.91
C LEU A 232 -5.86 16.31 -9.68
N PRO A 233 -5.78 17.47 -8.97
CA PRO A 233 -5.27 18.70 -9.56
C PRO A 233 -3.82 18.50 -10.01
N GLY A 234 -3.46 19.02 -11.18
CA GLY A 234 -2.10 18.89 -11.71
C GLY A 234 -1.82 17.59 -12.46
N LEU A 235 -2.78 16.67 -12.55
CA LEU A 235 -2.65 15.47 -13.38
C LEU A 235 -2.65 15.87 -14.86
N THR A 236 -1.48 16.19 -15.35
CA THR A 236 -1.26 16.62 -16.73
C THR A 236 -0.43 15.58 -17.47
N ARG A 237 -0.62 15.53 -18.79
CA ARG A 237 0.22 14.70 -19.67
C ARG A 237 1.69 15.02 -19.40
N ALA A 238 2.52 14.00 -19.24
CA ALA A 238 3.97 14.20 -19.20
C ALA A 238 4.40 15.00 -20.43
N PRO A 239 5.29 16.00 -20.30
CA PRO A 239 5.85 16.63 -21.47
C PRO A 239 6.59 15.57 -22.29
N VAL A 240 6.27 15.50 -23.58
CA VAL A 240 6.90 14.64 -24.57
C VAL A 240 8.36 15.07 -24.78
#